data_cdd085efbd7ad33359fdb68ed447a007
#
_entry.id   cdd085efbd7ad33359fdb68ed447a007
#
_cell.length_a   1.000
_cell.length_b   1.000
_cell.length_c   1.000
_cell.angle_alpha   90.00
_cell.angle_beta   90.00
_cell.angle_gamma   90.00
#
_symmetry.space_group_name_H-M   'P 1'
#
loop_
_entity.id
_entity.type
_entity.pdbx_description
1 polymer ?
#
loop_
_entity_poly.entity_id
_entity_poly.type
_entity_poly.pdbx_seq_one_letter_code
_entity_poly.pdbx_strand_id
1 'polypeptide(L)'
;MAVLFQINVAANWGSHGRIAEGIGEIVQAHGWDSYIAYGRYANPSKSHLIKVGGFYDQYLHGARSLLLDRHGLGSKGATWRLIQNIDYVQPDIIQLHNIHGYYLNYPELFDYLSNLDVPVIWTLHDAWPFTGHCAFFDSVHCDRWKSGCYDCPQKTSYPSSFLLDRSKRNYEQKRRCFSSLRNLTLVPVSDWLNGLLGESFLKDIPRVCIHNGVDMDLFQSNDMQASLRPGKKIVLGVNSVWETRKGLSDFIALRSMLDDQYVIVLVGVNRKQKKHLPEGVIGIERTDNIHDLAAYYSRADVFVNPTYEDKFPTTNLEALACGTPVITYQTGGSPEAIDTTCGVVVPVGDVRAMADTIQHVCQDSKNPFSSEACRKRVELHFRKEDRYQEYFDLYSSLLKQ
;
A
#
# COMPACT_ATOMS: atom_id res chain seq x y z
N MET A 1 -1.19 -24.62 20.14
CA MET A 1 -1.32 -24.09 18.79
C MET A 1 -1.17 -22.58 18.94
N ALA A 2 -0.22 -21.94 18.25
CA ALA A 2 -0.02 -20.51 18.41
C ALA A 2 -1.09 -19.72 17.65
N VAL A 3 -1.35 -18.50 18.08
CA VAL A 3 -2.42 -17.64 17.58
C VAL A 3 -1.86 -16.30 17.11
N LEU A 4 -2.09 -15.96 15.84
CA LEU A 4 -1.83 -14.65 15.28
C LEU A 4 -3.10 -13.80 15.30
N PHE A 5 -3.03 -12.59 15.88
CA PHE A 5 -4.11 -11.62 15.87
C PHE A 5 -3.72 -10.36 15.11
N GLN A 6 -4.28 -10.17 13.94
CA GLN A 6 -3.99 -9.02 13.06
C GLN A 6 -5.03 -7.92 13.26
N ILE A 7 -4.60 -6.64 13.24
CA ILE A 7 -5.47 -5.46 13.34
C ILE A 7 -5.24 -4.59 12.10
N ASN A 8 -6.27 -4.42 11.27
CA ASN A 8 -6.19 -3.67 10.04
C ASN A 8 -7.50 -2.90 9.76
N VAL A 9 -7.45 -1.87 8.94
CA VAL A 9 -8.67 -1.17 8.51
C VAL A 9 -9.53 -2.01 7.57
N ALA A 10 -8.96 -3.00 6.89
CA ALA A 10 -9.66 -3.90 5.99
C ALA A 10 -9.14 -5.33 6.08
N ALA A 11 -10.00 -6.32 5.78
CA ALA A 11 -9.64 -7.74 5.66
C ALA A 11 -9.87 -8.21 4.22
N ASN A 12 -8.84 -8.82 3.61
CA ASN A 12 -8.86 -9.31 2.23
C ASN A 12 -9.44 -8.29 1.21
N TRP A 13 -9.21 -6.99 1.45
CA TRP A 13 -9.67 -5.91 0.60
C TRP A 13 -8.58 -4.83 0.44
N GLY A 14 -8.34 -4.39 -0.81
CA GLY A 14 -7.21 -3.50 -1.12
C GLY A 14 -5.86 -4.20 -0.91
N SER A 15 -4.74 -3.49 -1.12
CA SER A 15 -3.39 -4.08 -1.02
C SER A 15 -3.07 -4.59 0.39
N HIS A 16 -3.12 -3.70 1.39
CA HIS A 16 -2.80 -4.05 2.78
C HIS A 16 -3.74 -5.11 3.40
N GLY A 17 -5.02 -5.16 2.95
CA GLY A 17 -5.97 -6.21 3.40
C GLY A 17 -5.64 -7.58 2.81
N ARG A 18 -5.20 -7.62 1.56
CA ARG A 18 -4.71 -8.86 0.91
C ARG A 18 -3.38 -9.33 1.49
N ILE A 19 -2.51 -8.40 1.90
CA ILE A 19 -1.28 -8.75 2.62
C ILE A 19 -1.60 -9.41 3.97
N ALA A 20 -2.51 -8.82 4.75
CA ALA A 20 -2.94 -9.41 6.02
C ALA A 20 -3.56 -10.81 5.84
N GLU A 21 -4.38 -11.00 4.80
CA GLU A 21 -4.94 -12.31 4.44
C GLU A 21 -3.83 -13.31 4.10
N GLY A 22 -2.90 -12.94 3.20
CA GLY A 22 -1.80 -13.83 2.81
C GLY A 22 -0.88 -14.21 3.96
N ILE A 23 -0.59 -13.30 4.89
CA ILE A 23 0.13 -13.64 6.13
C ILE A 23 -0.68 -14.64 6.96
N GLY A 24 -2.01 -14.42 7.09
CA GLY A 24 -2.91 -15.35 7.75
C GLY A 24 -2.89 -16.75 7.14
N GLU A 25 -2.89 -16.85 5.80
CA GLU A 25 -2.81 -18.12 5.08
C GLU A 25 -1.50 -18.88 5.37
N ILE A 26 -0.37 -18.16 5.42
CA ILE A 26 0.92 -18.79 5.72
C ILE A 26 0.97 -19.33 7.15
N VAL A 27 0.54 -18.56 8.14
CA VAL A 27 0.57 -19.06 9.54
C VAL A 27 -0.40 -20.24 9.75
N GLN A 28 -1.55 -20.25 9.06
CA GLN A 28 -2.47 -21.39 9.07
C GLN A 28 -1.86 -22.64 8.42
N ALA A 29 -1.10 -22.48 7.33
CA ALA A 29 -0.38 -23.58 6.70
C ALA A 29 0.67 -24.22 7.65
N HIS A 30 1.17 -23.44 8.62
CA HIS A 30 2.06 -23.92 9.70
C HIS A 30 1.31 -24.37 10.96
N GLY A 31 -0.01 -24.50 10.90
CA GLY A 31 -0.83 -25.03 11.99
C GLY A 31 -1.15 -24.00 13.09
N TRP A 32 -1.04 -22.70 12.80
CA TRP A 32 -1.48 -21.65 13.73
C TRP A 32 -2.93 -21.21 13.44
N ASP A 33 -3.58 -20.63 14.43
CA ASP A 33 -4.84 -19.92 14.23
C ASP A 33 -4.57 -18.48 13.79
N SER A 34 -5.41 -17.94 12.90
CA SER A 34 -5.32 -16.58 12.40
C SER A 34 -6.62 -15.81 12.59
N TYR A 35 -6.53 -14.63 13.20
CA TYR A 35 -7.62 -13.68 13.39
C TYR A 35 -7.29 -12.35 12.69
N ILE A 36 -8.29 -11.71 12.04
CA ILE A 36 -8.18 -10.36 11.49
C ILE A 36 -9.30 -9.48 12.06
N ALA A 37 -8.93 -8.57 12.94
CA ALA A 37 -9.81 -7.51 13.41
C ALA A 37 -9.80 -6.36 12.38
N TYR A 38 -10.98 -6.06 11.78
CA TYR A 38 -11.06 -5.10 10.69
C TYR A 38 -12.05 -3.96 10.93
N GLY A 39 -11.71 -2.77 10.42
CA GLY A 39 -12.51 -1.56 10.62
C GLY A 39 -13.63 -1.37 9.61
N ARG A 40 -13.35 -1.40 8.31
CA ARG A 40 -14.26 -0.88 7.27
C ARG A 40 -14.74 -1.91 6.26
N TYR A 41 -13.84 -2.53 5.53
CA TYR A 41 -14.15 -3.41 4.40
C TYR A 41 -13.63 -4.81 4.63
N ALA A 42 -14.39 -5.81 4.20
CA ALA A 42 -13.95 -7.19 4.22
C ALA A 42 -14.49 -7.94 3.01
N ASN A 43 -13.64 -8.76 2.41
CA ASN A 43 -14.03 -9.87 1.54
C ASN A 43 -14.00 -11.18 2.35
N PRO A 44 -14.51 -12.30 1.80
CA PRO A 44 -14.33 -13.61 2.42
C PRO A 44 -12.86 -13.87 2.76
N SER A 45 -12.60 -14.45 3.91
CA SER A 45 -11.28 -14.67 4.49
C SER A 45 -11.17 -16.09 5.04
N LYS A 46 -9.97 -16.67 5.01
CA LYS A 46 -9.65 -17.91 5.71
C LYS A 46 -9.38 -17.67 7.20
N SER A 47 -9.00 -16.45 7.57
CA SER A 47 -8.83 -16.05 8.97
C SER A 47 -10.18 -15.81 9.65
N HIS A 48 -10.23 -15.92 10.97
CA HIS A 48 -11.39 -15.53 11.77
C HIS A 48 -11.56 -14.01 11.75
N LEU A 49 -12.68 -13.52 11.24
CA LEU A 49 -12.93 -12.08 11.09
C LEU A 49 -13.64 -11.49 12.31
N ILE A 50 -13.10 -10.40 12.85
CA ILE A 50 -13.68 -9.62 13.96
C ILE A 50 -13.92 -8.18 13.49
N LYS A 51 -15.19 -7.76 13.45
CA LYS A 51 -15.56 -6.38 13.08
C LYS A 51 -15.32 -5.42 14.23
N VAL A 52 -14.54 -4.37 13.99
CA VAL A 52 -14.27 -3.29 14.96
C VAL A 52 -15.19 -2.11 14.72
N GLY A 53 -16.11 -1.88 15.64
CA GLY A 53 -17.07 -0.77 15.56
C GLY A 53 -18.12 -0.92 14.46
N GLY A 54 -19.05 0.03 14.45
CA GLY A 54 -20.13 0.12 13.48
C GLY A 54 -20.05 1.39 12.64
N PHE A 55 -21.07 1.58 11.81
CA PHE A 55 -21.20 2.75 10.95
C PHE A 55 -21.14 4.07 11.75
N TYR A 56 -21.86 4.16 12.87
CA TYR A 56 -21.88 5.37 13.71
C TYR A 56 -20.53 5.68 14.35
N ASP A 57 -19.79 4.64 14.80
CA ASP A 57 -18.44 4.82 15.34
C ASP A 57 -17.53 5.47 14.32
N GLN A 58 -17.57 4.97 13.06
CA GLN A 58 -16.75 5.46 11.95
C GLN A 58 -17.16 6.85 11.50
N TYR A 59 -18.46 7.11 11.40
CA TYR A 59 -18.99 8.40 10.98
C TYR A 59 -18.61 9.52 11.98
N LEU A 60 -18.85 9.29 13.26
CA LEU A 60 -18.50 10.26 14.32
C LEU A 60 -16.98 10.46 14.41
N HIS A 61 -16.21 9.40 14.24
CA HIS A 61 -14.75 9.51 14.21
C HIS A 61 -14.29 10.33 12.99
N GLY A 62 -14.83 10.05 11.81
CA GLY A 62 -14.54 10.79 10.59
C GLY A 62 -14.88 12.27 10.73
N ALA A 63 -16.06 12.60 11.27
CA ALA A 63 -16.47 13.99 11.52
C ALA A 63 -15.51 14.71 12.49
N ARG A 64 -15.09 14.05 13.58
CA ARG A 64 -14.12 14.61 14.53
C ARG A 64 -12.73 14.80 13.90
N SER A 65 -12.30 13.88 13.02
CA SER A 65 -11.07 14.02 12.26
C SER A 65 -11.16 15.24 11.33
N LEU A 66 -12.22 15.31 10.54
CA LEU A 66 -12.45 16.35 9.54
C LEU A 66 -12.53 17.76 10.13
N LEU A 67 -13.18 17.91 11.28
CA LEU A 67 -13.36 19.22 11.92
C LEU A 67 -12.23 19.58 12.88
N LEU A 68 -11.70 18.61 13.63
CA LEU A 68 -10.85 18.85 14.77
C LEU A 68 -9.45 18.24 14.65
N ASP A 69 -9.09 17.69 13.50
CA ASP A 69 -7.81 16.98 13.28
C ASP A 69 -7.53 15.91 14.36
N ARG A 70 -8.55 15.11 14.69
CA ARG A 70 -8.48 14.07 15.72
C ARG A 70 -8.49 12.65 15.13
N HIS A 71 -7.72 12.44 14.09
CA HIS A 71 -7.58 11.17 13.42
C HIS A 71 -6.94 10.11 14.32
N GLY A 72 -7.56 8.94 14.42
CA GLY A 72 -7.12 7.87 15.33
C GLY A 72 -7.43 8.12 16.83
N LEU A 73 -8.19 9.16 17.17
CA LEU A 73 -8.55 9.55 18.54
C LEU A 73 -10.05 9.41 18.85
N GLY A 74 -10.81 8.85 17.91
CA GLY A 74 -12.23 8.51 18.10
C GLY A 74 -12.43 7.05 18.49
N SER A 75 -13.67 6.55 18.34
CA SER A 75 -14.03 5.10 18.44
C SER A 75 -13.57 4.39 19.72
N LYS A 76 -13.54 5.07 20.87
CA LYS A 76 -13.08 4.49 22.16
C LYS A 76 -13.84 3.22 22.53
N GLY A 77 -15.18 3.24 22.47
CA GLY A 77 -16.00 2.07 22.81
C GLY A 77 -15.78 0.88 21.86
N ALA A 78 -15.53 1.15 20.57
CA ALA A 78 -15.19 0.09 19.62
C ALA A 78 -13.79 -0.51 19.93
N THR A 79 -12.83 0.33 20.31
CA THR A 79 -11.49 -0.11 20.71
C THR A 79 -11.53 -0.92 22.01
N TRP A 80 -12.35 -0.53 22.97
CA TRP A 80 -12.53 -1.31 24.19
C TRP A 80 -13.09 -2.71 23.90
N ARG A 81 -14.10 -2.83 23.02
CA ARG A 81 -14.60 -4.14 22.59
C ARG A 81 -13.54 -4.96 21.82
N LEU A 82 -12.69 -4.32 21.04
CA LEU A 82 -11.55 -4.99 20.41
C LEU A 82 -10.59 -5.55 21.44
N ILE A 83 -10.25 -4.78 22.48
CA ILE A 83 -9.41 -5.22 23.60
C ILE A 83 -10.01 -6.46 24.29
N GLN A 84 -11.32 -6.47 24.55
CA GLN A 84 -11.99 -7.66 25.10
C GLN A 84 -11.89 -8.88 24.18
N ASN A 85 -11.91 -8.69 22.84
CA ASN A 85 -11.69 -9.81 21.92
C ASN A 85 -10.23 -10.30 21.95
N ILE A 86 -9.25 -9.40 22.12
CA ILE A 86 -7.85 -9.80 22.31
C ILE A 86 -7.68 -10.60 23.60
N ASP A 87 -8.28 -10.14 24.70
CA ASP A 87 -8.28 -10.86 25.97
C ASP A 87 -8.96 -12.24 25.89
N TYR A 88 -10.03 -12.35 25.10
CA TYR A 88 -10.72 -13.63 24.89
C TYR A 88 -9.93 -14.62 24.04
N VAL A 89 -9.28 -14.13 22.97
CA VAL A 89 -8.51 -14.94 22.02
C VAL A 89 -7.14 -15.34 22.58
N GLN A 90 -6.55 -14.53 23.48
CA GLN A 90 -5.23 -14.76 24.08
C GLN A 90 -4.14 -15.03 23.01
N PRO A 91 -3.89 -14.09 22.08
CA PRO A 91 -2.93 -14.32 21.01
C PRO A 91 -1.49 -14.41 21.49
N ASP A 92 -0.68 -15.22 20.80
CA ASP A 92 0.75 -15.30 21.00
C ASP A 92 1.51 -14.18 20.29
N ILE A 93 0.92 -13.66 19.19
CA ILE A 93 1.48 -12.56 18.39
C ILE A 93 0.36 -11.57 18.04
N ILE A 94 0.62 -10.27 18.20
CA ILE A 94 -0.26 -9.20 17.71
C ILE A 94 0.41 -8.50 16.55
N GLN A 95 -0.25 -8.48 15.39
CA GLN A 95 0.20 -7.81 14.19
C GLN A 95 -0.65 -6.57 13.89
N LEU A 96 -0.01 -5.41 13.83
CA LEU A 96 -0.65 -4.16 13.42
C LEU A 96 -0.35 -3.88 11.94
N HIS A 97 -1.35 -3.40 11.20
CA HIS A 97 -1.21 -2.83 9.86
C HIS A 97 -1.68 -1.36 9.89
N ASN A 98 -2.67 -1.00 9.06
CA ASN A 98 -3.25 0.33 9.08
C ASN A 98 -4.23 0.47 10.25
N ILE A 99 -3.75 0.96 11.39
CA ILE A 99 -4.54 1.26 12.58
C ILE A 99 -5.29 2.60 12.51
N HIS A 100 -5.13 3.32 11.42
CA HIS A 100 -5.90 4.52 11.05
C HIS A 100 -7.05 4.17 10.11
N GLY A 101 -7.96 5.12 9.81
CA GLY A 101 -9.13 4.87 8.95
C GLY A 101 -10.46 4.97 9.70
N TYR A 102 -10.49 5.73 10.81
CA TYR A 102 -11.68 6.13 11.56
C TYR A 102 -12.38 5.01 12.34
N TYR A 103 -11.70 3.94 12.71
CA TYR A 103 -12.32 2.79 13.39
C TYR A 103 -11.72 2.47 14.76
N LEU A 104 -10.54 3.02 15.09
CA LEU A 104 -9.75 2.66 16.25
C LEU A 104 -9.28 3.92 17.01
N ASN A 105 -9.15 3.81 18.33
CA ASN A 105 -8.48 4.79 19.21
C ASN A 105 -7.09 4.27 19.56
N TYR A 106 -6.04 4.80 18.91
CA TYR A 106 -4.69 4.28 19.13
C TYR A 106 -4.16 4.51 20.54
N PRO A 107 -4.46 5.62 21.28
CA PRO A 107 -4.03 5.73 22.66
C PRO A 107 -4.56 4.63 23.57
N GLU A 108 -5.85 4.30 23.48
CA GLU A 108 -6.47 3.21 24.27
C GLU A 108 -5.86 1.85 23.90
N LEU A 109 -5.61 1.60 22.60
CA LEU A 109 -4.99 0.35 22.17
C LEU A 109 -3.56 0.24 22.68
N PHE A 110 -2.72 1.29 22.50
CA PHE A 110 -1.32 1.24 22.89
C PHE A 110 -1.11 1.22 24.41
N ASP A 111 -1.99 1.87 25.17
CA ASP A 111 -2.02 1.74 26.63
C ASP A 111 -2.25 0.28 27.06
N TYR A 112 -3.23 -0.38 26.45
CA TYR A 112 -3.48 -1.80 26.68
C TYR A 112 -2.29 -2.67 26.26
N LEU A 113 -1.77 -2.50 25.03
CA LEU A 113 -0.65 -3.29 24.50
C LEU A 113 0.63 -3.10 25.35
N SER A 114 0.83 -1.96 25.99
CA SER A 114 2.01 -1.70 26.83
C SER A 114 2.01 -2.53 28.14
N ASN A 115 0.86 -3.09 28.51
CA ASN A 115 0.70 -3.94 29.68
C ASN A 115 0.69 -5.46 29.33
N LEU A 116 0.84 -5.80 28.06
CA LEU A 116 0.94 -7.19 27.60
C LEU A 116 2.41 -7.59 27.39
N ASP A 117 2.70 -8.83 27.75
CA ASP A 117 3.98 -9.47 27.45
C ASP A 117 3.86 -10.34 26.18
N VAL A 118 3.27 -9.77 25.11
CA VAL A 118 3.06 -10.42 23.83
C VAL A 118 3.80 -9.61 22.76
N PRO A 119 4.61 -10.23 21.90
CA PRO A 119 5.27 -9.52 20.79
C PRO A 119 4.28 -8.78 19.90
N VAL A 120 4.55 -7.51 19.65
CA VAL A 120 3.75 -6.67 18.76
C VAL A 120 4.58 -6.34 17.52
N ILE A 121 4.07 -6.70 16.36
CA ILE A 121 4.69 -6.39 15.07
C ILE A 121 3.84 -5.33 14.37
N TRP A 122 4.45 -4.31 13.78
CA TRP A 122 3.72 -3.29 13.06
C TRP A 122 4.24 -3.13 11.64
N THR A 123 3.47 -3.65 10.68
CA THR A 123 3.75 -3.44 9.25
C THR A 123 3.31 -2.04 8.83
N LEU A 124 4.26 -1.28 8.33
CA LEU A 124 4.05 0.11 7.93
C LEU A 124 3.84 0.20 6.41
N HIS A 125 2.61 0.55 6.02
CA HIS A 125 2.20 0.72 4.62
C HIS A 125 2.20 2.19 4.17
N ASP A 126 2.32 3.12 5.10
CA ASP A 126 2.42 4.56 4.85
C ASP A 126 3.16 5.29 5.98
N ALA A 127 3.26 6.61 5.88
CA ALA A 127 4.01 7.44 6.82
C ALA A 127 3.17 7.96 8.01
N TRP A 128 1.87 7.66 8.07
CA TRP A 128 1.02 8.15 9.15
C TRP A 128 1.54 7.84 10.57
N PRO A 129 2.17 6.69 10.84
CA PRO A 129 2.67 6.37 12.18
C PRO A 129 3.66 7.39 12.75
N PHE A 130 4.54 7.95 11.94
CA PHE A 130 5.60 8.86 12.41
C PHE A 130 5.40 10.32 12.02
N THR A 131 4.25 10.68 11.45
CA THR A 131 3.87 12.08 11.19
C THR A 131 2.84 12.58 12.18
N GLY A 132 2.64 13.90 12.24
CA GLY A 132 1.60 14.50 13.09
C GLY A 132 0.20 14.48 12.47
N HIS A 133 0.10 14.29 11.15
CA HIS A 133 -1.17 14.33 10.41
C HIS A 133 -1.16 13.38 9.23
N CYS A 134 -0.41 13.70 8.20
CA CYS A 134 -0.51 13.10 6.86
C CYS A 134 0.05 11.68 6.77
N ALA A 135 -0.51 10.89 5.85
CA ALA A 135 0.03 9.59 5.45
C ALA A 135 1.06 9.71 4.30
N PHE A 136 1.07 10.88 3.64
CA PHE A 136 1.88 11.17 2.47
C PHE A 136 2.42 12.59 2.56
N PHE A 137 3.71 12.79 2.31
CA PHE A 137 4.38 14.09 2.44
C PHE A 137 5.48 14.37 1.41
N ASP A 138 5.88 13.36 0.62
CA ASP A 138 6.99 13.49 -0.34
C ASP A 138 6.67 14.48 -1.45
N SER A 139 5.46 14.47 -1.97
CA SER A 139 5.00 15.36 -3.03
C SER A 139 5.05 16.85 -2.67
N VAL A 140 5.14 17.17 -1.38
CA VAL A 140 5.28 18.56 -0.87
C VAL A 140 6.63 18.79 -0.19
N HIS A 141 7.57 17.85 -0.29
CA HIS A 141 8.93 17.91 0.25
C HIS A 141 8.97 18.36 1.73
N CYS A 142 8.06 17.80 2.56
CA CYS A 142 7.94 18.16 3.96
C CYS A 142 8.85 17.33 4.85
N ASP A 143 9.80 17.97 5.53
CA ASP A 143 10.75 17.35 6.47
C ASP A 143 10.39 17.56 7.96
N ARG A 144 9.26 18.20 8.25
CA ARG A 144 8.88 18.55 9.64
C ARG A 144 8.70 17.33 10.54
N TRP A 145 8.31 16.19 9.99
CA TRP A 145 8.15 14.93 10.70
C TRP A 145 9.45 14.41 11.37
N LYS A 146 10.62 14.84 10.91
CA LYS A 146 11.92 14.45 11.48
C LYS A 146 12.12 14.99 12.90
N SER A 147 11.67 16.20 13.18
CA SER A 147 11.89 16.89 14.45
C SER A 147 10.60 17.26 15.21
N GLY A 148 9.47 17.36 14.53
CA GLY A 148 8.16 17.70 15.09
C GLY A 148 7.26 18.34 14.05
N CYS A 149 6.04 17.86 13.88
CA CYS A 149 5.07 18.40 12.94
C CYS A 149 4.40 19.69 13.49
N TYR A 150 4.12 20.62 12.58
CA TYR A 150 3.35 21.86 12.84
C TYR A 150 2.97 22.46 11.48
N ASP A 151 1.90 23.28 11.42
CA ASP A 151 1.41 23.92 10.19
C ASP A 151 1.44 22.97 8.98
N CYS A 152 0.68 21.88 9.07
CA CYS A 152 0.78 20.78 8.12
C CYS A 152 0.41 21.23 6.69
N PRO A 153 1.33 21.17 5.70
CA PRO A 153 1.04 21.55 4.32
C PRO A 153 0.04 20.59 3.66
N GLN A 154 -0.13 19.38 4.23
CA GLN A 154 -1.04 18.35 3.77
C GLN A 154 -2.32 18.25 4.62
N LYS A 155 -2.70 19.32 5.36
CA LYS A 155 -3.86 19.30 6.25
C LYS A 155 -5.16 18.92 5.56
N THR A 156 -5.35 19.29 4.30
CA THR A 156 -6.53 18.96 3.50
C THR A 156 -6.45 17.63 2.76
N SER A 157 -5.28 17.01 2.74
CA SER A 157 -5.08 15.65 2.21
C SER A 157 -5.43 14.61 3.28
N TYR A 158 -5.42 13.32 2.90
CA TYR A 158 -5.75 12.24 3.85
C TYR A 158 -4.73 12.13 5.00
N PRO A 159 -5.23 12.05 6.24
CA PRO A 159 -6.59 12.24 6.75
C PRO A 159 -6.96 13.71 6.80
N SER A 160 -8.01 14.12 6.07
CA SER A 160 -8.34 15.54 5.89
C SER A 160 -8.79 16.21 7.19
N SER A 161 -8.37 17.48 7.40
CA SER A 161 -8.91 18.38 8.42
C SER A 161 -9.14 19.77 7.83
N PHE A 162 -10.35 20.35 8.03
CA PHE A 162 -10.69 21.63 7.44
C PHE A 162 -10.54 22.80 8.44
N LEU A 163 -10.89 22.61 9.70
CA LEU A 163 -10.90 23.72 10.67
C LEU A 163 -9.58 23.84 11.43
N LEU A 164 -9.17 22.79 12.10
CA LEU A 164 -8.02 22.84 13.00
C LEU A 164 -6.81 22.11 12.40
N ASP A 165 -5.63 22.59 12.72
CA ASP A 165 -4.37 21.88 12.58
C ASP A 165 -3.86 21.51 13.99
N ARG A 166 -3.85 20.21 14.26
CA ARG A 166 -3.31 19.65 15.50
C ARG A 166 -2.04 18.85 15.27
N SER A 167 -1.41 19.01 14.11
CA SER A 167 -0.26 18.20 13.70
C SER A 167 0.85 18.16 14.77
N LYS A 168 1.15 19.28 15.43
CA LYS A 168 2.11 19.32 16.54
C LYS A 168 1.68 18.42 17.71
N ARG A 169 0.44 18.58 18.19
CA ARG A 169 -0.08 17.81 19.32
C ARG A 169 -0.24 16.33 18.99
N ASN A 170 -0.69 16.04 17.78
CA ASN A 170 -0.83 14.66 17.30
C ASN A 170 0.53 13.98 17.18
N TYR A 171 1.56 14.68 16.69
CA TYR A 171 2.94 14.19 16.63
C TYR A 171 3.47 13.84 18.02
N GLU A 172 3.37 14.77 18.98
CA GLU A 172 3.79 14.55 20.36
C GLU A 172 3.03 13.39 21.04
N GLN A 173 1.73 13.26 20.75
CA GLN A 173 0.90 12.18 21.28
C GLN A 173 1.29 10.83 20.68
N LYS A 174 1.47 10.74 19.35
CA LYS A 174 1.95 9.53 18.69
C LYS A 174 3.34 9.12 19.18
N ARG A 175 4.26 10.06 19.26
CA ARG A 175 5.60 9.82 19.80
C ARG A 175 5.53 9.17 21.18
N ARG A 176 4.73 9.71 22.10
CA ARG A 176 4.57 9.13 23.45
C ARG A 176 3.97 7.73 23.42
N CYS A 177 2.88 7.55 22.65
CA CYS A 177 2.18 6.28 22.60
C CYS A 177 3.00 5.18 21.90
N PHE A 178 3.58 5.47 20.73
CA PHE A 178 4.23 4.45 19.92
C PHE A 178 5.62 4.07 20.43
N SER A 179 6.31 5.00 21.12
CA SER A 179 7.59 4.69 21.77
C SER A 179 7.44 4.06 23.16
N SER A 180 6.21 3.82 23.66
CA SER A 180 6.00 3.20 24.98
C SER A 180 6.09 1.69 24.96
N LEU A 181 5.89 1.05 23.80
CA LEU A 181 5.90 -0.42 23.68
C LEU A 181 7.34 -0.95 23.69
N ARG A 182 7.67 -1.83 24.61
CA ARG A 182 9.00 -2.45 24.72
C ARG A 182 9.15 -3.67 23.79
N ASN A 183 8.05 -4.33 23.47
CA ASN A 183 7.95 -5.55 22.68
C ASN A 183 7.53 -5.26 21.22
N LEU A 184 7.73 -4.04 20.72
CA LEU A 184 7.37 -3.61 19.36
C LEU A 184 8.51 -3.87 18.39
N THR A 185 8.18 -4.50 17.25
CA THR A 185 9.05 -4.60 16.07
C THR A 185 8.34 -3.95 14.89
N LEU A 186 9.03 -3.07 14.16
CA LEU A 186 8.50 -2.43 12.96
C LEU A 186 8.87 -3.24 11.71
N VAL A 187 7.93 -3.33 10.78
CA VAL A 187 8.17 -3.95 9.47
C VAL A 187 7.83 -2.95 8.36
N PRO A 188 8.80 -2.11 7.94
CA PRO A 188 8.64 -1.29 6.74
C PRO A 188 8.57 -2.19 5.49
N VAL A 189 7.73 -1.79 4.51
CA VAL A 189 7.49 -2.56 3.28
C VAL A 189 8.47 -2.22 2.15
N SER A 190 9.47 -1.38 2.42
CA SER A 190 10.54 -1.01 1.47
C SER A 190 11.77 -0.50 2.21
N ASP A 191 12.92 -0.58 1.58
CA ASP A 191 14.18 -0.03 2.11
C ASP A 191 14.12 1.49 2.20
N TRP A 192 13.45 2.14 1.26
CA TRP A 192 13.19 3.58 1.31
C TRP A 192 12.41 3.96 2.57
N LEU A 193 11.31 3.26 2.90
CA LEU A 193 10.53 3.52 4.11
C LEU A 193 11.34 3.20 5.37
N ASN A 194 12.18 2.16 5.34
CA ASN A 194 13.12 1.82 6.40
C ASN A 194 14.11 2.96 6.67
N GLY A 195 14.64 3.58 5.60
CA GLY A 195 15.48 4.77 5.70
C GLY A 195 14.78 5.93 6.42
N LEU A 196 13.52 6.24 6.06
CA LEU A 196 12.73 7.29 6.73
C LEU A 196 12.52 7.01 8.22
N LEU A 197 12.24 5.76 8.58
CA LEU A 197 12.11 5.37 9.98
C LEU A 197 13.38 5.67 10.80
N GLY A 198 14.55 5.50 10.18
CA GLY A 198 15.83 5.85 10.80
C GLY A 198 16.01 7.35 11.10
N GLU A 199 15.23 8.22 10.48
CA GLU A 199 15.23 9.67 10.71
C GLU A 199 14.04 10.13 11.58
N SER A 200 13.09 9.23 11.89
CA SER A 200 11.87 9.53 12.64
C SER A 200 12.04 9.35 14.15
N PHE A 201 11.02 9.69 14.92
CA PHE A 201 10.99 9.39 16.36
C PHE A 201 10.87 7.88 16.67
N LEU A 202 10.67 7.02 15.66
CA LEU A 202 10.65 5.57 15.79
C LEU A 202 12.02 4.92 15.53
N LYS A 203 13.07 5.69 15.33
CA LYS A 203 14.41 5.24 14.92
C LYS A 203 15.05 4.18 15.82
N ASP A 204 14.74 4.23 17.11
CA ASP A 204 15.32 3.33 18.12
C ASP A 204 14.53 2.02 18.31
N ILE A 205 13.39 1.87 17.64
CA ILE A 205 12.59 0.64 17.68
C ILE A 205 13.20 -0.39 16.72
N PRO A 206 13.35 -1.67 17.16
CA PRO A 206 13.80 -2.75 16.28
C PRO A 206 12.96 -2.84 14.99
N ARG A 207 13.62 -3.09 13.87
CA ARG A 207 12.93 -3.15 12.58
C ARG A 207 13.53 -4.18 11.61
N VAL A 208 12.68 -4.80 10.83
CA VAL A 208 13.02 -5.76 9.77
C VAL A 208 12.28 -5.33 8.52
N CYS A 209 12.97 -5.05 7.42
CA CYS A 209 12.32 -4.73 6.15
C CYS A 209 11.80 -6.01 5.51
N ILE A 210 10.49 -6.07 5.23
CA ILE A 210 9.88 -7.16 4.46
C ILE A 210 9.06 -6.51 3.35
N HIS A 211 9.52 -6.69 2.11
CA HIS A 211 8.83 -6.16 0.94
C HIS A 211 7.47 -6.82 0.73
N ASN A 212 6.53 -6.09 0.11
CA ASN A 212 5.28 -6.70 -0.32
C ASN A 212 5.54 -7.80 -1.35
N GLY A 213 4.74 -8.86 -1.27
CA GLY A 213 4.72 -9.93 -2.27
C GLY A 213 3.53 -9.81 -3.22
N VAL A 214 3.62 -10.52 -4.34
CA VAL A 214 2.52 -10.69 -5.31
C VAL A 214 2.25 -12.17 -5.57
N ASP A 215 0.98 -12.48 -5.77
CA ASP A 215 0.50 -13.82 -6.11
C ASP A 215 0.76 -14.11 -7.60
N MET A 216 1.73 -14.94 -7.89
CA MET A 216 2.14 -15.28 -9.27
C MET A 216 1.18 -16.26 -9.97
N ASP A 217 0.29 -16.92 -9.25
CA ASP A 217 -0.75 -17.77 -9.82
C ASP A 217 -1.94 -16.95 -10.30
N LEU A 218 -2.24 -15.85 -9.59
CA LEU A 218 -3.27 -14.88 -9.99
C LEU A 218 -2.77 -13.93 -11.07
N PHE A 219 -1.52 -13.45 -10.94
CA PHE A 219 -0.88 -12.55 -11.90
C PHE A 219 0.09 -13.34 -12.78
N GLN A 220 -0.44 -13.95 -13.81
CA GLN A 220 0.32 -14.67 -14.83
C GLN A 220 -0.09 -14.22 -16.22
N SER A 221 0.79 -14.46 -17.20
CA SER A 221 0.48 -14.21 -18.61
C SER A 221 -0.79 -14.94 -19.01
N ASN A 222 -1.76 -14.22 -19.56
CA ASN A 222 -3.08 -14.74 -19.87
C ASN A 222 -3.46 -14.34 -21.29
N ASP A 223 -3.83 -15.33 -22.13
CA ASP A 223 -4.29 -15.13 -23.52
C ASP A 223 -5.76 -14.64 -23.61
N MET A 224 -6.42 -14.36 -22.48
CA MET A 224 -7.75 -13.77 -22.49
C MET A 224 -7.76 -12.46 -23.28
N GLN A 225 -8.65 -12.37 -24.26
CA GLN A 225 -8.82 -11.18 -25.09
C GLN A 225 -9.42 -10.04 -24.26
N ALA A 226 -8.55 -9.19 -23.67
CA ALA A 226 -9.00 -7.86 -23.34
C ALA A 226 -9.38 -7.15 -24.64
N SER A 227 -10.58 -6.59 -24.72
CA SER A 227 -11.13 -5.86 -25.89
C SER A 227 -10.37 -4.53 -26.12
N LEU A 228 -9.08 -4.64 -26.40
CA LEU A 228 -8.20 -3.50 -26.69
C LEU A 228 -8.02 -3.36 -28.21
N ARG A 229 -7.73 -2.15 -28.67
CA ARG A 229 -7.64 -1.83 -30.12
C ARG A 229 -6.54 -2.67 -30.79
N PRO A 230 -6.88 -3.54 -31.77
CA PRO A 230 -5.89 -4.34 -32.49
C PRO A 230 -4.85 -3.45 -33.21
N GLY A 231 -3.58 -3.87 -33.20
CA GLY A 231 -2.51 -3.23 -33.97
C GLY A 231 -1.93 -1.97 -33.34
N LYS A 232 -2.33 -1.61 -32.09
CA LYS A 232 -1.72 -0.48 -31.35
C LYS A 232 -0.87 -0.97 -30.19
N LYS A 233 0.17 -0.20 -29.86
CA LYS A 233 0.98 -0.37 -28.65
C LYS A 233 0.21 0.12 -27.42
N ILE A 234 0.18 -0.70 -26.38
CA ILE A 234 -0.64 -0.46 -25.19
C ILE A 234 0.24 0.02 -24.05
N VAL A 235 0.01 1.26 -23.62
CA VAL A 235 0.59 1.86 -22.41
C VAL A 235 -0.44 1.77 -21.29
N LEU A 236 -0.17 0.95 -20.27
CA LEU A 236 -1.12 0.66 -19.18
C LEU A 236 -0.80 1.45 -17.92
N GLY A 237 -1.81 2.05 -17.31
CA GLY A 237 -1.78 2.58 -15.95
C GLY A 237 -2.89 1.95 -15.10
N VAL A 238 -2.58 1.54 -13.88
CA VAL A 238 -3.54 0.91 -12.96
C VAL A 238 -3.46 1.57 -11.58
N ASN A 239 -4.60 2.02 -11.07
CA ASN A 239 -4.75 2.47 -9.70
C ASN A 239 -6.16 2.16 -9.19
N SER A 240 -6.32 2.01 -7.88
CA SER A 240 -7.65 1.89 -7.27
C SER A 240 -8.38 3.24 -7.21
N VAL A 241 -7.62 4.33 -7.08
CA VAL A 241 -8.10 5.72 -7.08
C VAL A 241 -7.04 6.61 -7.73
N TRP A 242 -7.43 7.35 -8.76
CA TRP A 242 -6.58 8.32 -9.43
C TRP A 242 -6.64 9.68 -8.72
N GLU A 243 -5.80 9.86 -7.72
CA GLU A 243 -5.53 11.13 -7.07
C GLU A 243 -4.39 11.87 -7.79
N THR A 244 -4.21 13.17 -7.50
CA THR A 244 -3.15 13.99 -8.11
C THR A 244 -1.76 13.34 -7.98
N ARG A 245 -1.45 12.80 -6.80
CA ARG A 245 -0.17 12.13 -6.53
C ARG A 245 0.07 10.84 -7.34
N LYS A 246 -0.95 10.32 -8.00
CA LYS A 246 -0.86 9.10 -8.82
C LYS A 246 -0.60 9.37 -10.32
N GLY A 247 -0.41 10.64 -10.69
CA GLY A 247 0.08 11.03 -12.01
C GLY A 247 -0.94 10.91 -13.13
N LEU A 248 -2.25 11.06 -12.86
CA LEU A 248 -3.26 11.10 -13.93
C LEU A 248 -2.98 12.21 -14.95
N SER A 249 -2.52 13.39 -14.48
CA SER A 249 -2.12 14.51 -15.33
C SER A 249 -1.00 14.14 -16.29
N ASP A 250 -0.08 13.30 -15.84
CA ASP A 250 1.08 12.91 -16.64
C ASP A 250 0.67 11.96 -17.75
N PHE A 251 -0.28 11.06 -17.53
CA PHE A 251 -0.87 10.26 -18.61
C PHE A 251 -1.60 11.13 -19.65
N ILE A 252 -2.27 12.19 -19.23
CA ILE A 252 -2.91 13.13 -20.16
C ILE A 252 -1.84 13.87 -20.98
N ALA A 253 -0.74 14.30 -20.37
CA ALA A 253 0.38 14.91 -21.05
C ALA A 253 1.12 13.93 -21.98
N LEU A 254 1.35 12.69 -21.54
CA LEU A 254 1.91 11.61 -22.36
C LEU A 254 1.13 11.39 -23.65
N ARG A 255 -0.22 11.47 -23.60
CA ARG A 255 -1.04 11.31 -24.82
C ARG A 255 -0.66 12.30 -25.92
N SER A 256 -0.30 13.53 -25.58
CA SER A 256 0.10 14.54 -26.58
C SER A 256 1.52 14.35 -27.12
N MET A 257 2.33 13.50 -26.46
CA MET A 257 3.73 13.23 -26.85
C MET A 257 3.89 11.90 -27.60
N LEU A 258 2.89 11.03 -27.52
CA LEU A 258 2.85 9.74 -28.21
C LEU A 258 2.01 9.87 -29.49
N ASP A 259 2.44 9.23 -30.57
CA ASP A 259 1.72 9.22 -31.84
C ASP A 259 0.51 8.25 -31.83
N ASP A 260 -0.14 8.09 -32.97
CA ASP A 260 -1.34 7.27 -33.10
C ASP A 260 -1.08 5.74 -33.08
N GLN A 261 0.17 5.32 -33.04
CA GLN A 261 0.52 3.90 -32.85
C GLN A 261 0.27 3.46 -31.40
N TYR A 262 0.17 4.41 -30.46
CA TYR A 262 -0.04 4.14 -29.05
C TYR A 262 -1.49 4.35 -28.62
N VAL A 263 -1.93 3.54 -27.67
CA VAL A 263 -3.16 3.73 -26.89
C VAL A 263 -2.82 3.66 -25.41
N ILE A 264 -3.29 4.64 -24.65
CA ILE A 264 -3.15 4.65 -23.19
C ILE A 264 -4.41 4.00 -22.59
N VAL A 265 -4.24 3.03 -21.70
CA VAL A 265 -5.33 2.37 -20.98
C VAL A 265 -5.18 2.65 -19.50
N LEU A 266 -6.21 3.24 -18.88
CA LEU A 266 -6.21 3.60 -17.46
C LEU A 266 -7.29 2.81 -16.74
N VAL A 267 -6.90 1.91 -15.83
CA VAL A 267 -7.81 1.16 -14.96
C VAL A 267 -7.97 1.87 -13.63
N GLY A 268 -9.21 1.95 -13.13
CA GLY A 268 -9.57 2.56 -11.85
C GLY A 268 -9.96 4.04 -11.92
N VAL A 269 -10.20 4.57 -13.11
CA VAL A 269 -10.72 5.94 -13.28
C VAL A 269 -12.19 6.00 -12.87
N ASN A 270 -12.58 7.05 -12.16
CA ASN A 270 -13.99 7.26 -11.85
C ASN A 270 -14.76 7.85 -13.05
N ARG A 271 -16.10 7.83 -12.99
CA ARG A 271 -16.97 8.31 -14.08
C ARG A 271 -16.68 9.74 -14.51
N LYS A 272 -16.34 10.62 -13.58
CA LYS A 272 -16.02 12.02 -13.89
C LYS A 272 -14.68 12.10 -14.64
N GLN A 273 -13.66 11.41 -14.15
CA GLN A 273 -12.35 11.35 -14.82
C GLN A 273 -12.47 10.77 -16.23
N LYS A 274 -13.18 9.63 -16.38
CA LYS A 274 -13.39 8.96 -17.66
C LYS A 274 -13.99 9.88 -18.73
N LYS A 275 -14.92 10.75 -18.36
CA LYS A 275 -15.55 11.73 -19.29
C LYS A 275 -14.61 12.81 -19.80
N HIS A 276 -13.50 13.06 -19.10
CA HIS A 276 -12.53 14.10 -19.42
C HIS A 276 -11.22 13.55 -20.00
N LEU A 277 -11.13 12.26 -20.27
CA LEU A 277 -9.97 11.67 -20.92
C LEU A 277 -9.91 12.12 -22.38
N PRO A 278 -8.72 12.50 -22.89
CA PRO A 278 -8.54 12.87 -24.29
C PRO A 278 -8.70 11.66 -25.23
N GLU A 279 -8.86 11.93 -26.51
CA GLU A 279 -8.84 10.89 -27.54
C GLU A 279 -7.53 10.08 -27.48
N GLY A 280 -7.63 8.76 -27.69
CA GLY A 280 -6.49 7.85 -27.56
C GLY A 280 -6.19 7.38 -26.14
N VAL A 281 -6.97 7.82 -25.14
CA VAL A 281 -6.95 7.30 -23.76
C VAL A 281 -8.24 6.56 -23.45
N ILE A 282 -8.13 5.29 -23.09
CA ILE A 282 -9.26 4.41 -22.72
C ILE A 282 -9.33 4.34 -21.19
N GLY A 283 -10.45 4.77 -20.62
CA GLY A 283 -10.70 4.67 -19.19
C GLY A 283 -11.57 3.47 -18.83
N ILE A 284 -11.11 2.64 -17.91
CA ILE A 284 -11.83 1.51 -17.30
C ILE A 284 -12.12 1.87 -15.85
N GLU A 285 -13.40 1.88 -15.44
CA GLU A 285 -13.77 2.27 -14.07
C GLU A 285 -13.35 1.21 -13.06
N ARG A 286 -13.58 -0.06 -13.39
CA ARG A 286 -13.24 -1.21 -12.57
C ARG A 286 -13.20 -2.46 -13.44
N THR A 287 -12.34 -3.41 -13.10
CA THR A 287 -12.39 -4.78 -13.64
C THR A 287 -13.40 -5.61 -12.84
N ASP A 288 -14.03 -6.58 -13.46
CA ASP A 288 -15.02 -7.43 -12.81
C ASP A 288 -14.38 -8.37 -11.80
N ASN A 289 -13.17 -8.81 -12.08
CA ASN A 289 -12.39 -9.70 -11.23
C ASN A 289 -10.88 -9.48 -11.42
N ILE A 290 -10.07 -10.22 -10.66
CA ILE A 290 -8.61 -10.10 -10.70
C ILE A 290 -7.99 -10.69 -11.98
N HIS A 291 -8.64 -11.67 -12.60
CA HIS A 291 -8.14 -12.27 -13.84
C HIS A 291 -8.28 -11.31 -15.02
N ASP A 292 -9.35 -10.50 -15.03
CA ASP A 292 -9.49 -9.42 -16.01
C ASP A 292 -8.37 -8.39 -15.85
N LEU A 293 -8.02 -8.05 -14.60
CA LEU A 293 -6.90 -7.14 -14.33
C LEU A 293 -5.57 -7.75 -14.81
N ALA A 294 -5.32 -9.02 -14.55
CA ALA A 294 -4.14 -9.72 -15.04
C ALA A 294 -4.08 -9.75 -16.58
N ALA A 295 -5.24 -9.89 -17.27
CA ALA A 295 -5.33 -9.81 -18.72
C ALA A 295 -4.93 -8.42 -19.25
N TYR A 296 -5.30 -7.32 -18.58
CA TYR A 296 -4.84 -5.99 -18.96
C TYR A 296 -3.32 -5.85 -18.82
N TYR A 297 -2.75 -6.33 -17.72
CA TYR A 297 -1.30 -6.34 -17.55
C TYR A 297 -0.62 -7.16 -18.66
N SER A 298 -1.04 -8.41 -18.90
CA SER A 298 -0.42 -9.32 -19.87
C SER A 298 -0.48 -8.80 -21.32
N ARG A 299 -1.47 -7.98 -21.65
CA ARG A 299 -1.66 -7.40 -22.99
C ARG A 299 -0.95 -6.08 -23.19
N ALA A 300 -0.45 -5.46 -22.13
CA ALA A 300 0.26 -4.20 -22.22
C ALA A 300 1.68 -4.41 -22.77
N ASP A 301 2.11 -3.54 -23.68
CA ASP A 301 3.50 -3.47 -24.12
C ASP A 301 4.40 -2.90 -23.02
N VAL A 302 3.84 -2.03 -22.17
CA VAL A 302 4.52 -1.42 -21.04
C VAL A 302 3.51 -0.98 -19.97
N PHE A 303 3.85 -1.22 -18.71
CA PHE A 303 3.15 -0.65 -17.56
C PHE A 303 3.85 0.62 -17.10
N VAL A 304 3.10 1.70 -16.92
CA VAL A 304 3.62 3.00 -16.49
C VAL A 304 3.04 3.37 -15.14
N ASN A 305 3.90 3.70 -14.18
CA ASN A 305 3.50 4.14 -12.86
C ASN A 305 4.11 5.53 -12.53
N PRO A 306 3.49 6.64 -13.00
CA PRO A 306 3.99 7.99 -12.80
C PRO A 306 3.59 8.54 -11.43
N THR A 307 3.75 7.71 -10.38
CA THR A 307 3.37 8.12 -9.03
C THR A 307 4.39 9.10 -8.46
N TYR A 308 3.88 10.17 -7.84
CA TYR A 308 4.70 11.15 -7.10
C TYR A 308 4.98 10.72 -5.67
N GLU A 309 4.25 9.70 -5.20
CA GLU A 309 4.42 9.18 -3.86
C GLU A 309 3.81 7.78 -3.70
N ASP A 310 4.65 6.80 -3.43
CA ASP A 310 4.24 5.45 -3.05
C ASP A 310 5.31 4.80 -2.16
N LYS A 311 4.91 3.96 -1.24
CA LYS A 311 5.84 3.33 -0.30
C LYS A 311 6.45 2.04 -0.88
N PHE A 312 5.65 1.24 -1.57
CA PHE A 312 6.06 0.08 -2.37
C PHE A 312 4.84 -0.40 -3.19
N PRO A 313 4.66 0.09 -4.42
CA PRO A 313 3.45 -0.17 -5.19
C PRO A 313 3.36 -1.63 -5.66
N THR A 314 2.35 -2.36 -5.21
CA THR A 314 2.09 -3.73 -5.67
C THR A 314 1.76 -3.80 -7.15
N THR A 315 1.26 -2.72 -7.75
CA THR A 315 0.96 -2.65 -9.19
C THR A 315 2.20 -2.83 -10.06
N ASN A 316 3.40 -2.42 -9.61
CA ASN A 316 4.65 -2.71 -10.30
C ASN A 316 4.93 -4.22 -10.30
N LEU A 317 4.71 -4.88 -9.16
CA LEU A 317 4.90 -6.33 -9.03
C LEU A 317 3.88 -7.12 -9.84
N GLU A 318 2.62 -6.65 -9.86
CA GLU A 318 1.54 -7.24 -10.63
C GLU A 318 1.85 -7.21 -12.15
N ALA A 319 2.36 -6.08 -12.64
CA ALA A 319 2.78 -5.92 -14.03
C ALA A 319 3.95 -6.88 -14.37
N LEU A 320 5.01 -6.87 -13.56
CA LEU A 320 6.16 -7.76 -13.75
C LEU A 320 5.76 -9.24 -13.68
N ALA A 321 4.88 -9.62 -12.76
CA ALA A 321 4.38 -10.99 -12.63
C ALA A 321 3.61 -11.43 -13.89
N CYS A 322 2.91 -10.52 -14.57
CA CYS A 322 2.28 -10.78 -15.86
C CYS A 322 3.25 -10.73 -17.05
N GLY A 323 4.55 -10.47 -16.81
CA GLY A 323 5.58 -10.39 -17.84
C GLY A 323 5.68 -9.04 -18.54
N THR A 324 5.11 -7.98 -17.99
CA THR A 324 5.05 -6.64 -18.57
C THR A 324 6.13 -5.74 -17.95
N PRO A 325 6.99 -5.11 -18.76
CA PRO A 325 8.03 -4.22 -18.26
C PRO A 325 7.42 -2.96 -17.63
N VAL A 326 8.13 -2.41 -16.65
CA VAL A 326 7.66 -1.28 -15.83
C VAL A 326 8.50 -0.04 -16.08
N ILE A 327 7.83 1.11 -16.32
CA ILE A 327 8.44 2.44 -16.25
C ILE A 327 7.84 3.17 -15.04
N THR A 328 8.68 3.64 -14.14
CA THR A 328 8.21 4.33 -12.93
C THR A 328 9.06 5.56 -12.62
N TYR A 329 8.50 6.50 -11.84
CA TYR A 329 9.28 7.61 -11.31
C TYR A 329 10.22 7.16 -10.19
N GLN A 330 11.34 7.92 -10.04
CA GLN A 330 12.28 7.75 -8.93
C GLN A 330 11.69 8.33 -7.64
N THR A 331 10.70 7.65 -7.07
CA THR A 331 9.98 8.09 -5.87
C THR A 331 9.66 6.93 -4.94
N GLY A 332 9.80 7.18 -3.64
CA GLY A 332 9.46 6.19 -2.63
C GLY A 332 10.18 4.86 -2.83
N GLY A 333 9.50 3.77 -2.51
CA GLY A 333 9.95 2.40 -2.78
C GLY A 333 9.62 1.90 -4.19
N SER A 334 9.08 2.76 -5.08
CA SER A 334 8.70 2.33 -6.44
C SER A 334 9.86 1.77 -7.27
N PRO A 335 11.09 2.35 -7.21
CA PRO A 335 12.26 1.82 -7.90
C PRO A 335 12.72 0.44 -7.41
N GLU A 336 12.47 0.08 -6.17
CA GLU A 336 12.97 -1.18 -5.58
C GLU A 336 12.37 -2.43 -6.24
N ALA A 337 11.19 -2.30 -6.85
CA ALA A 337 10.52 -3.38 -7.56
C ALA A 337 11.27 -3.83 -8.83
N ILE A 338 12.02 -2.93 -9.48
CA ILE A 338 12.60 -3.14 -10.81
C ILE A 338 14.12 -3.11 -10.81
N ASP A 339 14.70 -3.66 -11.86
CA ASP A 339 16.11 -3.53 -12.19
C ASP A 339 16.28 -3.34 -13.71
N THR A 340 17.51 -3.29 -14.18
CA THR A 340 17.84 -3.06 -15.60
C THR A 340 17.39 -4.16 -16.56
N THR A 341 16.84 -5.26 -16.07
CA THR A 341 16.36 -6.39 -16.89
C THR A 341 14.84 -6.37 -17.10
N CYS A 342 14.11 -5.56 -16.33
CA CYS A 342 12.64 -5.60 -16.31
C CYS A 342 11.96 -4.21 -16.29
N GLY A 343 12.74 -3.12 -16.32
CA GLY A 343 12.13 -1.79 -16.35
C GLY A 343 13.11 -0.63 -16.29
N VAL A 344 12.54 0.58 -16.28
CA VAL A 344 13.30 1.85 -16.26
C VAL A 344 12.75 2.79 -15.20
N VAL A 345 13.64 3.39 -14.43
CA VAL A 345 13.32 4.49 -13.50
C VAL A 345 13.63 5.82 -14.17
N VAL A 346 12.65 6.73 -14.19
CA VAL A 346 12.81 8.07 -14.74
C VAL A 346 12.68 9.14 -13.64
N PRO A 347 13.24 10.35 -13.81
CA PRO A 347 13.09 11.41 -12.82
C PRO A 347 11.63 11.76 -12.58
N VAL A 348 11.29 12.13 -11.32
CA VAL A 348 9.92 12.50 -10.93
C VAL A 348 9.43 13.70 -11.74
N GLY A 349 8.27 13.58 -12.38
CA GLY A 349 7.65 14.64 -13.17
C GLY A 349 8.26 14.84 -14.55
N ASP A 350 9.31 14.12 -14.93
CA ASP A 350 9.88 14.19 -16.28
C ASP A 350 9.04 13.34 -17.27
N VAL A 351 7.90 13.92 -17.66
CA VAL A 351 6.97 13.28 -18.60
C VAL A 351 7.64 13.08 -19.99
N ARG A 352 8.60 13.93 -20.35
CA ARG A 352 9.32 13.81 -21.62
C ARG A 352 10.22 12.59 -21.61
N ALA A 353 11.06 12.43 -20.58
CA ALA A 353 11.88 11.24 -20.43
C ALA A 353 11.02 9.95 -20.38
N MET A 354 9.85 10.03 -19.74
CA MET A 354 8.89 8.91 -19.71
C MET A 354 8.37 8.58 -21.12
N ALA A 355 7.99 9.58 -21.93
CA ALA A 355 7.53 9.36 -23.31
C ALA A 355 8.63 8.75 -24.19
N ASP A 356 9.85 9.30 -24.12
CA ASP A 356 11.00 8.79 -24.87
C ASP A 356 11.33 7.34 -24.48
N THR A 357 11.22 7.01 -23.17
CA THR A 357 11.41 5.65 -22.65
C THR A 357 10.33 4.70 -23.15
N ILE A 358 9.04 5.11 -23.13
CA ILE A 358 7.92 4.31 -23.68
C ILE A 358 8.18 3.97 -25.14
N GLN A 359 8.57 4.98 -25.95
CA GLN A 359 8.86 4.76 -27.37
C GLN A 359 10.02 3.78 -27.57
N HIS A 360 11.07 3.88 -26.74
CA HIS A 360 12.20 2.96 -26.81
C HIS A 360 11.82 1.51 -26.45
N VAL A 361 11.06 1.33 -25.38
CA VAL A 361 10.62 0.00 -24.87
C VAL A 361 9.64 -0.67 -25.85
N CYS A 362 8.77 0.10 -26.49
CA CYS A 362 7.74 -0.43 -27.38
C CYS A 362 8.21 -0.65 -28.82
N GLN A 363 9.48 -0.38 -29.18
CA GLN A 363 10.02 -0.66 -30.52
C GLN A 363 10.22 -2.17 -30.71
N ASP A 364 9.52 -2.78 -31.67
CA ASP A 364 9.45 -4.24 -31.89
C ASP A 364 10.80 -4.96 -32.04
N SER A 365 11.81 -4.29 -32.59
CA SER A 365 13.14 -4.86 -32.83
C SER A 365 14.14 -4.60 -31.71
N LYS A 366 13.75 -3.86 -30.66
CA LYS A 366 14.69 -3.34 -29.64
C LYS A 366 14.13 -3.36 -28.22
N ASN A 367 13.00 -4.05 -27.96
CA ASN A 367 12.53 -4.15 -26.58
C ASN A 367 13.65 -4.79 -25.73
N PRO A 368 14.25 -4.05 -24.81
CA PRO A 368 15.36 -4.55 -24.00
C PRO A 368 14.89 -5.53 -22.92
N PHE A 369 13.56 -5.64 -22.71
CA PHE A 369 12.97 -6.42 -21.64
C PHE A 369 12.17 -7.60 -22.17
N SER A 370 12.51 -8.80 -21.73
CA SER A 370 11.71 -9.99 -22.03
C SER A 370 10.65 -10.21 -20.95
N SER A 371 9.51 -10.77 -21.34
CA SER A 371 8.46 -11.17 -20.40
C SER A 371 9.00 -12.16 -19.34
N GLU A 372 9.90 -13.05 -19.75
CA GLU A 372 10.56 -13.99 -18.85
C GLU A 372 11.43 -13.28 -17.80
N ALA A 373 12.21 -12.26 -18.20
CA ALA A 373 13.05 -11.51 -17.25
C ALA A 373 12.19 -10.75 -16.24
N CYS A 374 11.07 -10.13 -16.68
CA CYS A 374 10.10 -9.47 -15.80
C CYS A 374 9.56 -10.44 -14.75
N ARG A 375 9.06 -11.60 -15.17
CA ARG A 375 8.54 -12.64 -14.26
C ARG A 375 9.61 -13.18 -13.32
N LYS A 376 10.81 -13.43 -13.83
CA LYS A 376 11.94 -13.94 -13.04
C LYS A 376 12.34 -12.97 -11.92
N ARG A 377 12.26 -11.66 -12.15
CA ARG A 377 12.50 -10.65 -11.10
C ARG A 377 11.54 -10.85 -9.93
N VAL A 378 10.24 -11.05 -10.21
CA VAL A 378 9.23 -11.30 -9.17
C VAL A 378 9.44 -12.65 -8.51
N GLU A 379 9.69 -13.69 -9.30
CA GLU A 379 9.91 -15.05 -8.81
C GLU A 379 11.06 -15.13 -7.80
N LEU A 380 12.15 -14.41 -8.06
CA LEU A 380 13.33 -14.45 -7.19
C LEU A 380 13.20 -13.56 -5.95
N HIS A 381 12.38 -12.50 -5.98
CA HIS A 381 12.43 -11.47 -4.95
C HIS A 381 11.10 -11.11 -4.33
N PHE A 382 9.95 -11.37 -5.00
CA PHE A 382 8.67 -10.79 -4.59
C PHE A 382 7.50 -11.78 -4.66
N ARG A 383 7.74 -13.09 -4.64
CA ARG A 383 6.66 -14.07 -4.48
C ARG A 383 6.00 -13.86 -3.13
N LYS A 384 4.67 -13.87 -3.10
CA LYS A 384 3.93 -13.66 -1.83
C LYS A 384 4.27 -14.75 -0.80
N GLU A 385 4.46 -15.99 -1.23
CA GLU A 385 4.79 -17.13 -0.37
C GLU A 385 6.09 -16.86 0.38
N ASP A 386 7.14 -16.43 -0.34
CA ASP A 386 8.46 -16.17 0.22
C ASP A 386 8.43 -14.94 1.15
N ARG A 387 7.78 -13.85 0.69
CA ARG A 387 7.68 -12.62 1.52
C ARG A 387 6.86 -12.82 2.78
N TYR A 388 5.78 -13.60 2.71
CA TYR A 388 4.93 -13.83 3.89
C TYR A 388 5.51 -14.93 4.79
N GLN A 389 6.35 -15.82 4.25
CA GLN A 389 7.16 -16.74 5.06
C GLN A 389 8.12 -15.98 5.98
N GLU A 390 8.70 -14.85 5.54
CA GLU A 390 9.56 -14.01 6.39
C GLU A 390 8.81 -13.46 7.63
N TYR A 391 7.51 -13.18 7.51
CA TYR A 391 6.69 -12.83 8.68
C TYR A 391 6.59 -14.00 9.66
N PHE A 392 6.31 -15.20 9.15
CA PHE A 392 6.23 -16.39 9.99
C PHE A 392 7.57 -16.69 10.68
N ASP A 393 8.68 -16.53 9.98
CA ASP A 393 10.02 -16.72 10.54
C ASP A 393 10.33 -15.67 11.62
N LEU A 394 9.93 -14.42 11.40
CA LEU A 394 10.02 -13.35 12.40
C LEU A 394 9.20 -13.70 13.65
N TYR A 395 7.92 -14.09 13.49
CA TYR A 395 7.07 -14.50 14.62
C TYR A 395 7.69 -15.65 15.40
N SER A 396 8.15 -16.67 14.68
CA SER A 396 8.80 -17.85 15.30
C SER A 396 10.07 -17.50 16.07
N SER A 397 10.82 -16.49 15.62
CA SER A 397 12.01 -16.01 16.32
C SER A 397 11.66 -15.25 17.61
N LEU A 398 10.59 -14.46 17.58
CA LEU A 398 10.13 -13.68 18.74
C LEU A 398 9.53 -14.54 19.84
N LEU A 399 8.87 -15.66 19.49
CA LEU A 399 8.30 -16.60 20.47
C LEU A 399 9.35 -17.49 21.14
N LYS A 400 10.59 -17.54 20.65
CA LYS A 400 11.70 -18.31 21.23
C LYS A 400 12.54 -17.52 22.22
N GLN A 401 12.33 -16.20 22.30
CA GLN A 401 13.00 -15.30 23.23
C GLN A 401 12.27 -15.24 24.56
#